data_5d7197a655aee62b12c7057813a8b1d5
#
_entry.id   5d7197a655aee62b12c7057813a8b1d5
#
_cell.length_a   1.000
_cell.length_b   1.000
_cell.length_c   1.000
_cell.angle_alpha   90.00
_cell.angle_beta   90.00
_cell.angle_gamma   90.00
#
_symmetry.space_group_name_H-M   'P 1'
#
loop_
_entity.id
_entity.type
_entity.pdbx_description
1 polymer ?
#
loop_
_entity_poly.entity_id
_entity_poly.type
_entity_poly.pdbx_seq_one_letter_code
_entity_poly.pdbx_strand_id
1 'polypeptide(L)'
;MKRFIYIIAILSLASCSFLEEDPQGKLTTEGFFTNASDLDASLNSLYSVVATSQQQNNFVGTDFLHGDDISTHPASNKQSLREFDQYTVADNNAWMQTLWEQRFKVIKAANFIINNASRTPDVAQEDIDAAIAQAHYWRAFEYFYLVTTWGPVPVMLSEVIDYNAPLVSEEKIYELIISDLKTAEAGCPVTYSKAPYFQNGVNVAVSQAAVKATMAYVYMCMAGWPLNKTEYYEKAADKAWEVIQGTMDGTYYYELLTAFSDIHSMAHNRNNKELLLGIYYNRDRHPNAIPATDYLLEMAGGWGDTQGEIKFWKEFPEGPRKTATYFPKLMLNGTLQDWWYDTDPASREVVAPIFMKTVESDVRGAEYDYTSGKACPSNGEKTVQVIRFSQVLCWYAEAVGRSGKVTAEAVDALNRVRNRADGAVTDMYSTAMSPEELAEAAYNEHGWEVAGYYWSGFATRARDMFRMYRYKEHFEYRVANPLIEVAPGVFRKEAVPVTGSWNDSRMYAPYPYTDSAVNPSM
;
A
#
# COMPACT_ATOMS: atom_id res chain seq x y z
N MET A 1 -55.03 -45.79 -25.65
CA MET A 1 -54.00 -44.79 -25.97
C MET A 1 -54.23 -43.44 -25.26
N LYS A 2 -55.41 -42.80 -25.28
CA LYS A 2 -55.62 -41.48 -24.63
C LYS A 2 -55.39 -41.48 -23.11
N ARG A 3 -55.69 -42.54 -22.36
CA ARG A 3 -55.44 -42.62 -20.91
C ARG A 3 -53.95 -42.79 -20.52
N PHE A 4 -53.13 -43.32 -21.42
CA PHE A 4 -51.67 -43.47 -21.23
C PHE A 4 -50.93 -42.12 -21.43
N ILE A 5 -51.46 -41.25 -22.28
CA ILE A 5 -50.90 -39.91 -22.56
C ILE A 5 -51.07 -38.98 -21.35
N TYR A 6 -52.18 -39.08 -20.63
CA TYR A 6 -52.43 -38.28 -19.42
C TYR A 6 -51.57 -38.69 -18.24
N ILE A 7 -51.18 -39.97 -18.10
CA ILE A 7 -50.28 -40.46 -17.05
C ILE A 7 -48.86 -39.99 -17.31
N ILE A 8 -48.40 -39.95 -18.56
CA ILE A 8 -47.07 -39.42 -18.94
C ILE A 8 -47.01 -37.90 -18.74
N ALA A 9 -48.08 -37.17 -19.03
CA ALA A 9 -48.14 -35.71 -18.82
C ALA A 9 -48.18 -35.31 -17.34
N ILE A 10 -48.75 -36.12 -16.46
CA ILE A 10 -48.78 -35.88 -15.01
C ILE A 10 -47.41 -36.23 -14.38
N LEU A 11 -46.70 -37.22 -14.88
CA LEU A 11 -45.35 -37.58 -14.42
C LEU A 11 -44.29 -36.56 -14.83
N SER A 12 -44.48 -35.85 -15.95
CA SER A 12 -43.56 -34.77 -16.36
C SER A 12 -43.74 -33.45 -15.59
N LEU A 13 -44.88 -33.21 -14.94
CA LEU A 13 -45.09 -32.06 -14.07
C LEU A 13 -44.58 -32.26 -12.61
N ALA A 14 -44.35 -33.50 -12.20
CA ALA A 14 -43.77 -33.82 -10.90
C ALA A 14 -42.23 -33.86 -10.90
N SER A 15 -41.60 -33.74 -12.06
CA SER A 15 -40.14 -33.86 -12.20
C SER A 15 -39.37 -32.57 -11.97
N CYS A 16 -40.04 -31.40 -11.86
CA CYS A 16 -39.32 -30.14 -11.66
C CYS A 16 -38.76 -29.91 -10.24
N SER A 17 -39.31 -30.56 -9.21
CA SER A 17 -38.83 -30.44 -7.85
C SER A 17 -37.73 -31.47 -7.46
N PHE A 18 -37.46 -32.44 -8.37
CA PHE A 18 -36.46 -33.50 -8.15
C PHE A 18 -35.07 -33.14 -8.72
N LEU A 19 -34.93 -31.96 -9.31
CA LEU A 19 -33.69 -31.44 -9.93
C LEU A 19 -33.17 -30.21 -9.18
N GLU A 20 -33.67 -29.87 -8.00
CA GLU A 20 -32.95 -29.00 -7.08
C GLU A 20 -31.75 -29.81 -6.57
N GLU A 21 -30.60 -29.56 -7.16
CA GLU A 21 -29.32 -30.02 -6.61
C GLU A 21 -29.17 -29.44 -5.21
N ASP A 22 -29.43 -30.26 -4.17
CA ASP A 22 -28.98 -29.97 -2.82
C ASP A 22 -27.46 -30.20 -2.81
N PRO A 23 -26.61 -29.15 -2.84
CA PRO A 23 -25.16 -29.29 -2.98
C PRO A 23 -24.56 -29.81 -1.69
N GLN A 24 -24.63 -31.12 -1.47
CA GLN A 24 -24.03 -31.80 -0.32
C GLN A 24 -22.51 -31.46 -0.27
N GLY A 25 -22.14 -30.63 0.71
CA GLY A 25 -20.74 -30.26 0.98
C GLY A 25 -20.20 -29.06 0.21
N LYS A 26 -21.01 -28.31 -0.54
CA LYS A 26 -20.65 -26.97 -1.05
C LYS A 26 -21.32 -25.90 -0.19
N LEU A 27 -20.53 -24.98 0.38
CA LEU A 27 -21.05 -23.78 1.00
C LEU A 27 -21.68 -22.90 -0.09
N THR A 28 -23.00 -22.81 -0.10
CA THR A 28 -23.72 -21.84 -0.94
C THR A 28 -23.86 -20.52 -0.17
N THR A 29 -24.02 -19.41 -0.88
CA THR A 29 -24.29 -18.10 -0.26
C THR A 29 -25.51 -18.15 0.67
N GLU A 30 -26.51 -18.95 0.32
CA GLU A 30 -27.74 -19.13 1.11
C GLU A 30 -27.52 -19.97 2.37
N GLY A 31 -26.58 -20.92 2.35
CA GLY A 31 -26.21 -21.79 3.48
C GLY A 31 -25.12 -21.22 4.40
N PHE A 32 -24.65 -20.00 4.16
CA PHE A 32 -23.65 -19.32 4.96
C PHE A 32 -24.30 -18.18 5.77
N PHE A 33 -23.63 -17.65 6.78
CA PHE A 33 -24.15 -16.69 7.75
C PHE A 33 -25.32 -17.24 8.58
N THR A 34 -25.21 -18.48 9.02
CA THR A 34 -26.20 -19.18 9.84
C THR A 34 -25.92 -19.09 11.33
N ASN A 35 -24.73 -18.63 11.73
CA ASN A 35 -24.29 -18.50 13.12
C ASN A 35 -23.08 -17.55 13.24
N ALA A 36 -22.68 -17.20 14.47
CA ALA A 36 -21.55 -16.30 14.75
C ALA A 36 -20.20 -16.79 14.14
N SER A 37 -19.98 -18.11 14.09
CA SER A 37 -18.75 -18.67 13.53
C SER A 37 -18.64 -18.39 12.01
N ASP A 38 -19.75 -18.32 11.31
CA ASP A 38 -19.77 -17.98 9.87
C ASP A 38 -19.38 -16.50 9.67
N LEU A 39 -19.85 -15.60 10.53
CA LEU A 39 -19.45 -14.19 10.48
C LEU A 39 -17.95 -14.03 10.71
N ASP A 40 -17.40 -14.67 11.75
CA ASP A 40 -15.95 -14.66 12.03
C ASP A 40 -15.16 -15.29 10.90
N ALA A 41 -15.63 -16.40 10.33
CA ALA A 41 -14.97 -17.08 9.21
C ALA A 41 -14.93 -16.20 7.95
N SER A 42 -16.02 -15.47 7.65
CA SER A 42 -16.09 -14.57 6.52
C SER A 42 -15.08 -13.41 6.64
N LEU A 43 -15.00 -12.81 7.83
CA LEU A 43 -14.08 -11.72 8.12
C LEU A 43 -12.61 -12.20 8.09
N ASN A 44 -12.32 -13.35 8.70
CA ASN A 44 -10.99 -13.98 8.62
C ASN A 44 -10.60 -14.31 7.17
N SER A 45 -11.55 -14.77 6.36
CA SER A 45 -11.34 -15.00 4.92
C SER A 45 -11.00 -13.72 4.19
N LEU A 46 -11.72 -12.62 4.45
CA LEU A 46 -11.42 -11.31 3.86
C LEU A 46 -9.98 -10.87 4.20
N TYR A 47 -9.57 -10.91 5.47
CA TYR A 47 -8.20 -10.57 5.87
C TYR A 47 -7.15 -11.50 5.26
N SER A 48 -7.45 -12.78 5.09
CA SER A 48 -6.58 -13.73 4.40
C SER A 48 -6.41 -13.38 2.92
N VAL A 49 -7.49 -12.99 2.24
CA VAL A 49 -7.43 -12.54 0.83
C VAL A 49 -6.64 -11.24 0.72
N VAL A 50 -6.86 -10.28 1.64
CA VAL A 50 -6.07 -9.03 1.71
C VAL A 50 -4.58 -9.35 1.90
N ALA A 51 -4.23 -10.19 2.88
CA ALA A 51 -2.83 -10.56 3.11
C ALA A 51 -2.23 -11.27 1.90
N THR A 52 -2.97 -12.18 1.26
CA THR A 52 -2.54 -12.88 0.05
C THR A 52 -2.32 -11.92 -1.11
N SER A 53 -3.17 -10.91 -1.26
CA SER A 53 -3.04 -9.89 -2.32
C SER A 53 -1.76 -9.05 -2.20
N GLN A 54 -1.14 -9.03 -1.02
CA GLN A 54 0.10 -8.31 -0.71
C GLN A 54 1.33 -9.24 -0.61
N GLN A 55 1.19 -10.52 -0.99
CA GLN A 55 2.30 -11.47 -0.97
C GLN A 55 3.11 -11.48 -2.26
N GLN A 56 4.31 -12.05 -2.14
CA GLN A 56 5.33 -12.20 -3.16
C GLN A 56 4.83 -12.65 -4.55
N ASN A 57 3.98 -13.66 -4.61
CA ASN A 57 3.52 -14.22 -5.89
C ASN A 57 2.37 -13.41 -6.53
N ASN A 58 1.88 -12.38 -5.84
CA ASN A 58 0.76 -11.57 -6.26
C ASN A 58 1.14 -10.11 -6.44
N PHE A 59 2.38 -9.86 -6.66
CA PHE A 59 3.10 -8.60 -6.75
C PHE A 59 2.28 -7.33 -6.85
N VAL A 60 2.50 -6.49 -5.87
CA VAL A 60 1.91 -5.17 -5.70
C VAL A 60 2.77 -4.08 -6.34
N GLY A 61 3.68 -4.46 -7.21
CA GLY A 61 4.73 -3.59 -7.76
C GLY A 61 4.28 -2.37 -8.55
N THR A 62 3.00 -2.08 -8.56
CA THR A 62 2.44 -0.92 -9.28
C THR A 62 2.47 0.38 -8.51
N ASP A 63 2.64 0.34 -7.21
CA ASP A 63 2.97 1.55 -6.45
C ASP A 63 4.35 2.10 -6.81
N PHE A 64 5.05 1.35 -7.62
CA PHE A 64 6.30 1.64 -8.29
C PHE A 64 6.12 2.50 -9.55
N LEU A 65 4.90 2.78 -9.98
CA LEU A 65 4.65 3.61 -11.15
C LEU A 65 5.41 4.93 -11.02
N HIS A 66 6.55 5.00 -11.72
CA HIS A 66 7.34 6.22 -11.88
C HIS A 66 7.71 6.96 -10.58
N GLY A 67 7.76 6.26 -9.43
CA GLY A 67 8.25 6.84 -8.18
C GLY A 67 9.73 7.21 -8.27
N ASP A 68 10.12 8.29 -7.62
CA ASP A 68 11.50 8.80 -7.66
C ASP A 68 12.40 8.22 -6.55
N ASP A 69 11.86 7.34 -5.70
CA ASP A 69 12.57 6.76 -4.56
C ASP A 69 13.10 5.35 -4.80
N ILE A 70 12.60 4.67 -5.85
CA ILE A 70 12.91 3.27 -6.16
C ILE A 70 13.30 3.12 -7.63
N SER A 71 14.30 2.27 -7.89
CA SER A 71 14.72 1.80 -9.20
C SER A 71 14.90 0.28 -9.20
N THR A 72 14.86 -0.33 -10.38
CA THR A 72 15.08 -1.77 -10.56
C THR A 72 16.54 -2.09 -10.87
N HIS A 73 16.97 -3.32 -10.57
CA HIS A 73 18.28 -3.79 -10.97
C HIS A 73 18.30 -4.12 -12.48
N PRO A 74 19.30 -3.65 -13.26
CA PRO A 74 19.30 -3.81 -14.71
C PRO A 74 19.46 -5.28 -15.16
N ALA A 75 20.10 -6.11 -14.34
CA ALA A 75 20.29 -7.54 -14.61
C ALA A 75 19.13 -8.41 -14.11
N SER A 76 18.15 -7.86 -13.38
CA SER A 76 16.98 -8.59 -12.92
C SER A 76 16.20 -9.22 -14.06
N ASN A 77 15.73 -10.45 -13.88
CA ASN A 77 14.83 -11.12 -14.82
C ASN A 77 13.37 -10.62 -14.70
N LYS A 78 13.11 -9.65 -13.84
CA LYS A 78 11.79 -9.05 -13.60
C LYS A 78 11.51 -7.94 -14.62
N GLN A 79 11.37 -8.30 -15.89
CA GLN A 79 11.09 -7.36 -16.97
C GLN A 79 9.87 -6.48 -16.69
N SER A 80 8.82 -7.05 -16.09
CA SER A 80 7.59 -6.32 -15.79
C SER A 80 7.80 -5.15 -14.82
N LEU A 81 8.76 -5.22 -13.88
CA LEU A 81 9.14 -4.07 -13.04
C LEU A 81 9.91 -3.02 -13.83
N ARG A 82 10.90 -3.46 -14.62
CA ARG A 82 11.74 -2.52 -15.38
C ARG A 82 10.96 -1.70 -16.38
N GLU A 83 9.85 -2.22 -16.91
CA GLU A 83 9.00 -1.49 -17.86
C GLU A 83 8.46 -0.19 -17.28
N PHE A 84 8.14 -0.15 -15.97
CA PHE A 84 7.76 1.09 -15.30
C PHE A 84 8.93 2.07 -15.21
N ASP A 85 10.07 1.59 -14.76
CA ASP A 85 11.29 2.38 -14.60
C ASP A 85 11.81 2.92 -15.95
N GLN A 86 11.58 2.16 -17.02
CA GLN A 86 11.91 2.53 -18.40
C GLN A 86 10.87 3.42 -19.09
N TYR A 87 9.68 3.62 -18.50
CA TYR A 87 8.52 4.27 -19.13
C TYR A 87 8.04 3.55 -20.41
N THR A 88 8.05 2.22 -20.39
CA THR A 88 7.68 1.36 -21.53
C THR A 88 6.56 0.37 -21.22
N VAL A 89 5.92 0.48 -20.05
CA VAL A 89 4.87 -0.46 -19.62
C VAL A 89 3.77 -0.59 -20.68
N ALA A 90 3.36 -1.83 -20.94
CA ALA A 90 2.35 -2.19 -21.93
C ALA A 90 1.25 -3.06 -21.29
N ASP A 91 0.14 -3.25 -22.01
CA ASP A 91 -1.07 -3.96 -21.56
C ASP A 91 -0.86 -5.45 -21.27
N ASN A 92 0.20 -6.05 -21.80
CA ASN A 92 0.59 -7.43 -21.55
C ASN A 92 1.55 -7.61 -20.37
N ASN A 93 1.76 -6.57 -19.56
CA ASN A 93 2.56 -6.65 -18.35
C ASN A 93 1.93 -7.63 -17.35
N ALA A 94 2.59 -8.75 -17.08
CA ALA A 94 2.04 -9.84 -16.27
C ALA A 94 1.76 -9.44 -14.81
N TRP A 95 2.49 -8.44 -14.30
CA TRP A 95 2.30 -7.97 -12.92
C TRP A 95 1.11 -7.03 -12.80
N MET A 96 0.85 -6.22 -13.83
CA MET A 96 -0.37 -5.42 -13.93
C MET A 96 -1.60 -6.31 -13.92
N GLN A 97 -1.58 -7.39 -14.72
CA GLN A 97 -2.67 -8.35 -14.74
C GLN A 97 -2.90 -8.99 -13.36
N THR A 98 -1.82 -9.51 -12.76
CA THR A 98 -1.91 -10.13 -11.43
C THR A 98 -2.47 -9.17 -10.40
N LEU A 99 -2.01 -7.92 -10.39
CA LEU A 99 -2.47 -6.92 -9.44
C LEU A 99 -3.96 -6.59 -9.63
N TRP A 100 -4.39 -6.37 -10.87
CA TRP A 100 -5.79 -6.15 -11.21
C TRP A 100 -6.69 -7.26 -10.66
N GLU A 101 -6.36 -8.51 -10.95
CA GLU A 101 -7.09 -9.68 -10.47
C GLU A 101 -7.16 -9.74 -8.93
N GLN A 102 -6.05 -9.46 -8.25
CA GLN A 102 -6.00 -9.49 -6.79
C GLN A 102 -6.90 -8.41 -6.16
N ARG A 103 -6.93 -7.19 -6.73
CA ARG A 103 -7.83 -6.13 -6.24
C ARG A 103 -9.30 -6.58 -6.32
N PHE A 104 -9.73 -7.12 -7.45
CA PHE A 104 -11.11 -7.60 -7.61
C PHE A 104 -11.44 -8.83 -6.74
N LYS A 105 -10.46 -9.68 -6.39
CA LYS A 105 -10.68 -10.77 -5.41
C LYS A 105 -11.01 -10.23 -4.03
N VAL A 106 -10.31 -9.20 -3.57
CA VAL A 106 -10.62 -8.54 -2.27
C VAL A 106 -12.00 -7.87 -2.33
N ILE A 107 -12.29 -7.11 -3.40
CA ILE A 107 -13.60 -6.48 -3.60
C ILE A 107 -14.73 -7.52 -3.55
N LYS A 108 -14.57 -8.66 -4.22
CA LYS A 108 -15.55 -9.76 -4.17
C LYS A 108 -15.75 -10.29 -2.75
N ALA A 109 -14.67 -10.51 -2.01
CA ALA A 109 -14.76 -10.98 -0.62
C ALA A 109 -15.42 -9.95 0.30
N ALA A 110 -15.13 -8.66 0.10
CA ALA A 110 -15.79 -7.58 0.82
C ALA A 110 -17.30 -7.50 0.50
N ASN A 111 -17.68 -7.57 -0.79
CA ASN A 111 -19.08 -7.57 -1.21
C ASN A 111 -19.85 -8.74 -0.61
N PHE A 112 -19.23 -9.92 -0.46
CA PHE A 112 -19.88 -11.09 0.17
C PHE A 112 -20.31 -10.78 1.61
N ILE A 113 -19.47 -10.11 2.39
CA ILE A 113 -19.81 -9.70 3.77
C ILE A 113 -20.85 -8.58 3.75
N ILE A 114 -20.64 -7.52 2.98
CA ILE A 114 -21.52 -6.36 2.91
C ILE A 114 -22.96 -6.76 2.58
N ASN A 115 -23.12 -7.68 1.62
CA ASN A 115 -24.44 -8.05 1.13
C ASN A 115 -25.13 -9.12 1.98
N ASN A 116 -24.41 -9.85 2.84
CA ASN A 116 -24.95 -11.04 3.46
C ASN A 116 -24.83 -11.10 4.99
N ALA A 117 -23.88 -10.39 5.62
CA ALA A 117 -23.60 -10.52 7.05
C ALA A 117 -24.79 -10.16 7.94
N SER A 118 -25.67 -9.25 7.51
CA SER A 118 -26.89 -8.84 8.25
C SER A 118 -27.89 -9.98 8.49
N ARG A 119 -27.73 -11.13 7.81
CA ARG A 119 -28.58 -12.31 7.99
C ARG A 119 -28.17 -13.20 9.15
N THR A 120 -26.99 -12.97 9.74
CA THR A 120 -26.45 -13.82 10.79
C THR A 120 -27.35 -13.76 12.03
N PRO A 121 -27.99 -14.87 12.43
CA PRO A 121 -28.85 -14.89 13.61
C PRO A 121 -28.03 -14.96 14.91
N ASP A 122 -28.64 -14.55 16.02
CA ASP A 122 -28.10 -14.72 17.38
C ASP A 122 -26.72 -14.08 17.61
N VAL A 123 -26.38 -13.03 16.86
CA VAL A 123 -25.16 -12.21 16.99
C VAL A 123 -25.54 -10.79 17.36
N ALA A 124 -24.76 -10.15 18.22
CA ALA A 124 -24.97 -8.75 18.56
C ALA A 124 -24.87 -7.87 17.31
N GLN A 125 -25.81 -6.93 17.16
CA GLN A 125 -25.83 -6.05 15.99
C GLN A 125 -24.52 -5.26 15.83
N GLU A 126 -23.89 -4.88 16.95
CA GLU A 126 -22.58 -4.20 16.96
C GLU A 126 -21.48 -5.05 16.30
N ASP A 127 -21.44 -6.36 16.53
CA ASP A 127 -20.45 -7.26 15.91
C ASP A 127 -20.71 -7.41 14.39
N ILE A 128 -21.99 -7.47 13.99
CA ILE A 128 -22.38 -7.49 12.56
C ILE A 128 -21.98 -6.18 11.90
N ASP A 129 -22.30 -5.04 12.50
CA ASP A 129 -22.01 -3.72 11.97
C ASP A 129 -20.48 -3.50 11.86
N ALA A 130 -19.71 -3.96 12.85
CA ALA A 130 -18.25 -3.90 12.82
C ALA A 130 -17.65 -4.78 11.69
N ALA A 131 -18.22 -5.96 11.42
CA ALA A 131 -17.77 -6.80 10.32
C ALA A 131 -18.07 -6.16 8.95
N ILE A 132 -19.29 -5.62 8.77
CA ILE A 132 -19.70 -4.89 7.56
C ILE A 132 -18.83 -3.64 7.36
N ALA A 133 -18.55 -2.89 8.42
CA ALA A 133 -17.71 -1.69 8.38
C ALA A 133 -16.28 -2.00 7.90
N GLN A 134 -15.68 -3.08 8.40
CA GLN A 134 -14.36 -3.53 7.94
C GLN A 134 -14.39 -3.97 6.47
N ALA A 135 -15.46 -4.61 6.02
CA ALA A 135 -15.62 -4.99 4.61
C ALA A 135 -15.76 -3.76 3.70
N HIS A 136 -16.52 -2.73 4.12
CA HIS A 136 -16.58 -1.45 3.41
C HIS A 136 -15.21 -0.77 3.33
N TYR A 137 -14.44 -0.80 4.44
CA TYR A 137 -13.08 -0.27 4.43
C TYR A 137 -12.20 -0.93 3.36
N TRP A 138 -12.15 -2.27 3.33
CA TRP A 138 -11.31 -2.97 2.37
C TRP A 138 -11.78 -2.81 0.93
N ARG A 139 -13.09 -2.69 0.68
CA ARG A 139 -13.60 -2.35 -0.65
C ARG A 139 -13.18 -0.95 -1.08
N ALA A 140 -13.29 0.04 -0.21
CA ALA A 140 -12.82 1.40 -0.47
C ALA A 140 -11.31 1.45 -0.74
N PHE A 141 -10.51 0.70 0.04
CA PHE A 141 -9.07 0.59 -0.12
C PHE A 141 -8.70 0.07 -1.52
N GLU A 142 -9.37 -0.97 -1.99
CA GLU A 142 -9.09 -1.55 -3.30
C GLU A 142 -9.55 -0.66 -4.45
N TYR A 143 -10.70 0.01 -4.34
CA TYR A 143 -11.12 0.99 -5.34
C TYR A 143 -10.21 2.21 -5.38
N PHE A 144 -9.70 2.66 -4.23
CA PHE A 144 -8.70 3.72 -4.19
C PHE A 144 -7.42 3.30 -4.93
N TYR A 145 -6.99 2.06 -4.73
CA TYR A 145 -5.86 1.50 -5.44
C TYR A 145 -6.09 1.44 -6.95
N LEU A 146 -7.26 0.92 -7.35
CA LEU A 146 -7.63 0.81 -8.76
C LEU A 146 -7.68 2.18 -9.45
N VAL A 147 -8.36 3.16 -8.86
CA VAL A 147 -8.54 4.47 -9.47
C VAL A 147 -7.22 5.27 -9.57
N THR A 148 -6.33 5.13 -8.60
CA THR A 148 -5.01 5.80 -8.64
C THR A 148 -4.00 5.10 -9.55
N THR A 149 -4.28 3.87 -9.99
CA THR A 149 -3.40 3.12 -10.88
C THR A 149 -3.90 3.13 -12.33
N TRP A 150 -5.19 2.94 -12.56
CA TRP A 150 -5.78 2.80 -13.91
C TRP A 150 -6.74 3.93 -14.31
N GLY A 151 -7.11 4.81 -13.39
CA GLY A 151 -8.12 5.84 -13.62
C GLY A 151 -9.55 5.26 -13.59
N PRO A 152 -10.38 5.49 -14.62
CA PRO A 152 -11.70 4.90 -14.72
C PRO A 152 -11.63 3.36 -14.70
N VAL A 153 -12.43 2.71 -13.84
CA VAL A 153 -12.49 1.23 -13.75
C VAL A 153 -13.95 0.76 -13.59
N PRO A 154 -14.24 -0.53 -13.87
CA PRO A 154 -15.55 -1.09 -13.58
C PRO A 154 -15.83 -1.12 -12.07
N VAL A 155 -17.08 -0.85 -11.68
CA VAL A 155 -17.52 -0.93 -10.28
C VAL A 155 -18.37 -2.18 -10.07
N MET A 156 -17.89 -3.10 -9.22
CA MET A 156 -18.55 -4.35 -8.84
C MET A 156 -19.07 -4.23 -7.41
N LEU A 157 -20.38 -4.28 -7.20
CA LEU A 157 -21.03 -4.21 -5.89
C LEU A 157 -21.71 -5.52 -5.48
N SER A 158 -21.54 -6.56 -6.29
CA SER A 158 -22.01 -7.92 -6.03
C SER A 158 -20.84 -8.92 -5.99
N GLU A 159 -21.11 -10.15 -5.60
CA GLU A 159 -20.16 -11.26 -5.62
C GLU A 159 -19.95 -11.83 -7.04
N VAL A 160 -20.82 -11.48 -7.98
CA VAL A 160 -20.74 -11.92 -9.37
C VAL A 160 -19.94 -10.89 -10.18
N ILE A 161 -18.92 -11.37 -10.87
CA ILE A 161 -18.13 -10.53 -11.77
C ILE A 161 -18.89 -10.34 -13.08
N ASP A 162 -19.14 -9.09 -13.42
CA ASP A 162 -19.69 -8.71 -14.74
C ASP A 162 -18.54 -8.24 -15.64
N TYR A 163 -18.16 -9.08 -16.58
CA TYR A 163 -17.11 -8.76 -17.56
C TYR A 163 -17.52 -7.71 -18.59
N ASN A 164 -18.79 -7.29 -18.62
CA ASN A 164 -19.27 -6.23 -19.49
C ASN A 164 -19.57 -4.93 -18.74
N ALA A 165 -19.21 -4.86 -17.45
CA ALA A 165 -19.45 -3.67 -16.65
C ALA A 165 -18.74 -2.45 -17.26
N PRO A 166 -19.44 -1.31 -17.42
CA PRO A 166 -18.84 -0.12 -18.00
C PRO A 166 -17.77 0.48 -17.08
N LEU A 167 -16.83 1.21 -17.67
CA LEU A 167 -15.93 2.05 -16.91
C LEU A 167 -16.70 3.18 -16.22
N VAL A 168 -16.41 3.37 -14.95
CA VAL A 168 -16.97 4.43 -14.11
C VAL A 168 -15.92 5.53 -13.97
N SER A 169 -16.34 6.79 -14.05
CA SER A 169 -15.42 7.91 -13.94
C SER A 169 -14.76 7.97 -12.56
N GLU A 170 -13.55 8.50 -12.50
CA GLU A 170 -12.77 8.65 -11.28
C GLU A 170 -13.56 9.38 -10.19
N GLU A 171 -14.25 10.47 -10.53
CA GLU A 171 -15.06 11.21 -9.57
C GLU A 171 -16.10 10.33 -8.88
N LYS A 172 -16.82 9.50 -9.65
CA LYS A 172 -17.82 8.58 -9.09
C LYS A 172 -17.21 7.44 -8.29
N ILE A 173 -16.00 7.00 -8.67
CA ILE A 173 -15.27 6.00 -7.88
C ILE A 173 -14.85 6.62 -6.54
N TYR A 174 -14.35 7.86 -6.52
CA TYR A 174 -14.05 8.56 -5.28
C TYR A 174 -15.29 8.80 -4.41
N GLU A 175 -16.46 9.09 -5.02
CA GLU A 175 -17.74 9.16 -4.28
C GLU A 175 -18.07 7.83 -3.59
N LEU A 176 -17.90 6.70 -4.27
CA LEU A 176 -18.07 5.36 -3.69
C LEU A 176 -17.07 5.12 -2.55
N ILE A 177 -15.79 5.42 -2.75
CA ILE A 177 -14.74 5.28 -1.74
C ILE A 177 -15.10 6.07 -0.48
N ILE A 178 -15.50 7.33 -0.62
CA ILE A 178 -15.87 8.17 0.53
C ILE A 178 -17.14 7.66 1.21
N SER A 179 -18.12 7.16 0.46
CA SER A 179 -19.33 6.53 1.01
C SER A 179 -18.98 5.30 1.85
N ASP A 180 -18.15 4.42 1.34
CA ASP A 180 -17.68 3.22 2.03
C ASP A 180 -16.86 3.57 3.29
N LEU A 181 -15.95 4.54 3.19
CA LEU A 181 -15.16 4.99 4.33
C LEU A 181 -16.00 5.64 5.42
N LYS A 182 -17.06 6.38 5.09
CA LYS A 182 -18.02 6.90 6.09
C LYS A 182 -18.75 5.78 6.83
N THR A 183 -19.16 4.74 6.11
CA THR A 183 -19.76 3.55 6.73
C THR A 183 -18.75 2.84 7.64
N ALA A 184 -17.51 2.71 7.18
CA ALA A 184 -16.42 2.14 7.95
C ALA A 184 -16.10 2.96 9.22
N GLU A 185 -16.06 4.31 9.11
CA GLU A 185 -15.81 5.19 10.27
C GLU A 185 -16.88 5.05 11.36
N ALA A 186 -18.14 4.90 10.93
CA ALA A 186 -19.25 4.77 11.86
C ALA A 186 -19.29 3.41 12.58
N GLY A 187 -18.86 2.33 11.93
CA GLY A 187 -18.98 0.96 12.47
C GLY A 187 -17.67 0.36 12.98
N CYS A 188 -16.49 0.86 12.57
CA CYS A 188 -15.23 0.34 13.10
C CYS A 188 -14.98 0.84 14.53
N PRO A 189 -14.59 -0.04 15.49
CA PRO A 189 -14.33 0.38 16.85
C PRO A 189 -13.07 1.22 16.98
N VAL A 190 -13.03 2.04 18.01
CA VAL A 190 -11.83 2.81 18.41
C VAL A 190 -10.68 1.85 18.74
N THR A 191 -10.98 0.83 19.53
CA THR A 191 -10.06 -0.23 19.94
C THR A 191 -10.84 -1.53 20.10
N TYR A 192 -10.27 -2.62 19.60
CA TYR A 192 -10.84 -3.95 19.79
C TYR A 192 -10.54 -4.47 21.18
N SER A 193 -11.51 -5.17 21.79
CA SER A 193 -11.36 -5.76 23.12
C SER A 193 -10.94 -7.24 23.10
N LYS A 194 -11.04 -7.90 21.96
CA LYS A 194 -10.87 -9.36 21.82
C LYS A 194 -9.81 -9.73 20.80
N ALA A 195 -9.03 -10.79 21.08
CA ALA A 195 -8.29 -11.50 20.04
C ALA A 195 -9.29 -12.12 19.02
N PRO A 196 -8.92 -12.19 17.71
CA PRO A 196 -7.62 -11.86 17.16
C PRO A 196 -7.40 -10.37 16.82
N TYR A 197 -8.39 -9.50 16.99
CA TYR A 197 -8.39 -8.12 16.46
C TYR A 197 -7.57 -7.13 17.29
N PHE A 198 -7.28 -7.46 18.56
CA PHE A 198 -6.38 -6.70 19.42
C PHE A 198 -5.31 -7.63 20.01
N GLN A 199 -4.04 -7.39 19.70
CA GLN A 199 -2.92 -8.23 20.11
C GLN A 199 -1.71 -7.37 20.50
N ASN A 200 -1.00 -7.75 21.54
CA ASN A 200 0.21 -7.07 22.01
C ASN A 200 0.05 -5.54 22.22
N GLY A 201 -1.15 -5.11 22.63
CA GLY A 201 -1.45 -3.70 22.88
C GLY A 201 -1.74 -2.86 21.62
N VAL A 202 -1.96 -3.50 20.47
CA VAL A 202 -2.27 -2.82 19.21
C VAL A 202 -3.45 -3.44 18.47
N ASN A 203 -4.19 -2.63 17.72
CA ASN A 203 -5.20 -3.12 16.78
C ASN A 203 -4.51 -3.81 15.59
N VAL A 204 -4.90 -5.05 15.31
CA VAL A 204 -4.44 -5.79 14.13
C VAL A 204 -5.51 -5.87 13.04
N ALA A 205 -6.67 -5.28 13.30
CA ALA A 205 -7.76 -5.10 12.36
C ALA A 205 -8.01 -3.59 12.16
N VAL A 206 -8.82 -3.26 11.16
CA VAL A 206 -9.14 -1.87 10.82
C VAL A 206 -9.86 -1.19 11.97
N SER A 207 -9.26 -0.16 12.55
CA SER A 207 -9.83 0.67 13.61
C SER A 207 -10.35 2.00 13.07
N GLN A 208 -11.18 2.70 13.85
CA GLN A 208 -11.71 4.01 13.48
C GLN A 208 -10.60 5.01 13.12
N ALA A 209 -9.47 5.03 13.84
CA ALA A 209 -8.35 5.90 13.53
C ALA A 209 -7.72 5.58 12.17
N ALA A 210 -7.61 4.29 11.82
CA ALA A 210 -7.12 3.88 10.51
C ALA A 210 -8.05 4.35 9.38
N VAL A 211 -9.38 4.27 9.58
CA VAL A 211 -10.38 4.77 8.62
C VAL A 211 -10.25 6.28 8.43
N LYS A 212 -10.17 7.05 9.52
CA LYS A 212 -10.00 8.52 9.45
C LYS A 212 -8.71 8.93 8.74
N ALA A 213 -7.59 8.27 9.05
CA ALA A 213 -6.32 8.49 8.38
C ALA A 213 -6.40 8.18 6.86
N THR A 214 -7.09 7.09 6.51
CA THR A 214 -7.36 6.73 5.11
C THR A 214 -8.17 7.82 4.41
N MET A 215 -9.25 8.33 5.05
CA MET A 215 -10.06 9.43 4.51
C MET A 215 -9.23 10.69 4.28
N ALA A 216 -8.34 11.03 5.22
CA ALA A 216 -7.45 12.19 5.06
C ALA A 216 -6.63 12.09 3.77
N TYR A 217 -5.98 10.96 3.54
CA TYR A 217 -5.16 10.77 2.33
C TYR A 217 -5.99 10.70 1.05
N VAL A 218 -7.15 10.05 1.08
CA VAL A 218 -8.09 10.04 -0.06
C VAL A 218 -8.52 11.46 -0.41
N TYR A 219 -8.84 12.31 0.57
CA TYR A 219 -9.15 13.71 0.32
C TYR A 219 -7.96 14.49 -0.28
N MET A 220 -6.72 14.23 0.15
CA MET A 220 -5.53 14.81 -0.50
C MET A 220 -5.43 14.41 -1.98
N CYS A 221 -5.75 13.15 -2.31
CA CYS A 221 -5.75 12.69 -3.70
C CYS A 221 -6.89 13.32 -4.52
N MET A 222 -8.08 13.52 -3.94
CA MET A 222 -9.17 14.24 -4.60
C MET A 222 -8.84 15.72 -4.81
N ALA A 223 -8.06 16.34 -3.92
CA ALA A 223 -7.60 17.71 -4.05
C ALA A 223 -6.50 17.88 -5.10
N GLY A 224 -5.73 16.82 -5.37
CA GLY A 224 -4.69 16.77 -6.39
C GLY A 224 -5.19 16.28 -7.74
N TRP A 225 -4.24 15.97 -8.63
CA TRP A 225 -4.53 15.41 -9.94
C TRP A 225 -5.15 14.00 -9.82
N PRO A 226 -6.12 13.62 -10.68
CA PRO A 226 -6.64 14.37 -11.82
C PRO A 226 -7.83 15.28 -11.47
N LEU A 227 -8.47 15.12 -10.31
CA LEU A 227 -9.71 15.85 -9.99
C LEU A 227 -9.48 17.34 -9.71
N ASN A 228 -8.34 17.68 -9.10
CA ASN A 228 -7.92 19.05 -8.73
C ASN A 228 -8.99 19.82 -7.94
N LYS A 229 -9.73 19.12 -7.07
CA LYS A 229 -10.76 19.72 -6.20
C LYS A 229 -10.11 20.23 -4.92
N THR A 230 -9.40 21.36 -5.01
CA THR A 230 -8.53 21.89 -3.96
C THR A 230 -9.22 22.13 -2.62
N GLU A 231 -10.55 22.31 -2.62
CA GLU A 231 -11.36 22.41 -1.39
C GLU A 231 -11.30 21.16 -0.50
N TYR A 232 -10.85 20.03 -1.05
CA TYR A 232 -10.66 18.81 -0.26
C TYR A 232 -9.42 18.83 0.62
N TYR A 233 -8.47 19.76 0.43
CA TYR A 233 -7.35 19.89 1.36
C TYR A 233 -7.81 20.28 2.78
N GLU A 234 -8.83 21.13 2.92
CA GLU A 234 -9.40 21.44 4.25
C GLU A 234 -9.99 20.18 4.90
N LYS A 235 -10.75 19.37 4.15
CA LYS A 235 -11.31 18.10 4.65
C LYS A 235 -10.21 17.10 5.01
N ALA A 236 -9.12 17.07 4.27
CA ALA A 236 -7.97 16.23 4.56
C ALA A 236 -7.30 16.65 5.88
N ALA A 237 -7.10 17.96 6.07
CA ALA A 237 -6.58 18.51 7.32
C ALA A 237 -7.47 18.17 8.50
N ASP A 238 -8.79 18.36 8.38
CA ASP A 238 -9.75 18.04 9.43
C ASP A 238 -9.69 16.58 9.85
N LYS A 239 -9.70 15.64 8.88
CA LYS A 239 -9.65 14.20 9.17
C LYS A 239 -8.32 13.76 9.76
N ALA A 240 -7.20 14.30 9.30
CA ALA A 240 -5.90 14.04 9.90
C ALA A 240 -5.83 14.59 11.32
N TRP A 241 -6.37 15.80 11.55
CA TRP A 241 -6.44 16.40 12.87
C TRP A 241 -7.28 15.60 13.86
N GLU A 242 -8.42 15.05 13.44
CA GLU A 242 -9.22 14.15 14.29
C GLU A 242 -8.40 12.99 14.86
N VAL A 243 -7.49 12.41 14.06
CA VAL A 243 -6.58 11.34 14.52
C VAL A 243 -5.54 11.89 15.49
N ILE A 244 -4.92 13.02 15.17
CA ILE A 244 -3.89 13.65 16.00
C ILE A 244 -4.50 14.06 17.35
N GLN A 245 -5.63 14.75 17.35
CA GLN A 245 -6.32 15.19 18.56
C GLN A 245 -6.76 14.01 19.42
N GLY A 246 -7.33 12.97 18.81
CA GLY A 246 -7.72 11.76 19.54
C GLY A 246 -6.54 11.01 20.16
N THR A 247 -5.34 11.19 19.60
CA THR A 247 -4.11 10.69 20.20
C THR A 247 -3.66 11.55 21.39
N MET A 248 -3.85 12.87 21.30
CA MET A 248 -3.48 13.83 22.37
C MET A 248 -4.43 13.73 23.58
N ASP A 249 -5.70 13.49 23.37
CA ASP A 249 -6.70 13.38 24.44
C ASP A 249 -6.85 11.96 25.01
N GLY A 250 -6.10 10.97 24.46
CA GLY A 250 -6.09 9.58 24.92
C GLY A 250 -7.23 8.72 24.38
N THR A 251 -8.04 9.21 23.44
CA THR A 251 -9.01 8.39 22.69
C THR A 251 -8.31 7.29 21.91
N TYR A 252 -7.17 7.63 21.27
CA TYR A 252 -6.29 6.71 20.55
C TYR A 252 -4.96 6.56 21.29
N TYR A 253 -4.33 5.37 21.19
CA TYR A 253 -3.07 5.03 21.87
C TYR A 253 -1.82 5.25 20.99
N TYR A 254 -1.95 5.84 19.78
CA TYR A 254 -0.85 5.93 18.84
C TYR A 254 0.22 6.92 19.27
N GLU A 255 1.47 6.59 18.99
CA GLU A 255 2.63 7.43 19.32
C GLU A 255 3.75 7.22 18.29
N LEU A 256 4.62 8.22 18.08
CA LEU A 256 5.85 8.02 17.33
C LEU A 256 6.80 7.16 18.16
N LEU A 257 7.40 6.15 17.55
CA LEU A 257 8.49 5.41 18.17
C LEU A 257 9.72 6.32 18.32
N THR A 258 10.51 6.09 19.35
CA THR A 258 11.62 6.99 19.75
C THR A 258 12.68 7.10 18.65
N ALA A 259 13.09 5.98 18.06
CA ALA A 259 14.02 5.97 16.94
C ALA A 259 13.34 5.52 15.66
N PHE A 260 13.71 6.11 14.53
CA PHE A 260 13.18 5.69 13.22
C PHE A 260 13.52 4.22 12.90
N SER A 261 14.71 3.75 13.33
CA SER A 261 15.12 2.35 13.17
C SER A 261 14.18 1.35 13.85
N ASP A 262 13.55 1.74 14.97
CA ASP A 262 12.66 0.86 15.74
C ASP A 262 11.43 0.45 14.95
N ILE A 263 10.94 1.33 14.07
CA ILE A 263 9.81 1.08 13.18
C ILE A 263 10.02 -0.19 12.33
N HIS A 264 11.27 -0.44 11.96
CA HIS A 264 11.64 -1.51 11.05
C HIS A 264 12.24 -2.73 11.77
N SER A 265 12.39 -2.68 13.11
CA SER A 265 12.96 -3.78 13.87
C SER A 265 11.97 -4.93 14.04
N MET A 266 12.47 -6.16 14.11
CA MET A 266 11.65 -7.32 14.41
C MET A 266 11.12 -7.31 15.84
N ALA A 267 11.79 -6.61 16.77
CA ALA A 267 11.33 -6.41 18.14
C ALA A 267 10.00 -5.63 18.20
N HIS A 268 9.75 -4.75 17.23
CA HIS A 268 8.51 -3.97 17.14
C HIS A 268 7.56 -4.47 16.05
N ASN A 269 7.82 -5.62 15.43
CA ASN A 269 7.05 -6.11 14.29
C ASN A 269 5.55 -6.32 14.59
N ARG A 270 5.19 -6.68 15.84
CA ARG A 270 3.81 -7.03 16.24
C ARG A 270 3.26 -6.20 17.40
N ASN A 271 3.97 -5.18 17.84
CA ASN A 271 3.57 -4.30 18.95
C ASN A 271 3.90 -2.83 18.66
N ASN A 272 3.89 -2.45 17.38
CA ASN A 272 4.24 -1.13 16.93
C ASN A 272 3.07 -0.17 17.11
N LYS A 273 3.15 0.70 18.13
CA LYS A 273 2.12 1.70 18.41
C LYS A 273 2.11 2.88 17.42
N GLU A 274 3.11 3.01 16.55
CA GLU A 274 3.07 3.99 15.47
C GLU A 274 2.18 3.50 14.31
N LEU A 275 1.89 2.20 14.23
CA LEU A 275 1.18 1.57 13.13
C LEU A 275 -0.34 1.64 13.33
N LEU A 276 -1.02 2.49 12.56
CA LEU A 276 -2.48 2.58 12.54
C LEU A 276 -3.12 1.40 11.80
N LEU A 277 -2.48 0.97 10.74
CA LEU A 277 -2.90 -0.18 9.94
C LEU A 277 -1.69 -0.96 9.44
N GLY A 278 -1.70 -2.27 9.68
CA GLY A 278 -0.70 -3.20 9.19
C GLY A 278 -1.33 -4.46 8.63
N ILE A 279 -0.61 -5.13 7.73
CA ILE A 279 -0.94 -6.48 7.27
C ILE A 279 0.08 -7.41 7.90
N TYR A 280 -0.42 -8.36 8.69
CA TYR A 280 0.38 -9.21 9.56
C TYR A 280 0.57 -10.60 8.94
N TYR A 281 1.78 -11.09 8.99
CA TYR A 281 2.17 -12.41 8.48
C TYR A 281 2.65 -13.32 9.59
N ASN A 282 2.65 -14.60 9.33
CA ASN A 282 3.15 -15.61 10.24
C ASN A 282 4.03 -16.58 9.47
N ARG A 283 5.26 -16.78 9.93
CA ARG A 283 6.30 -17.57 9.29
C ARG A 283 5.85 -19.00 8.92
N ASP A 284 5.04 -19.61 9.75
CA ASP A 284 4.65 -21.01 9.62
C ASP A 284 3.33 -21.22 8.86
N ARG A 285 2.43 -20.23 8.91
CA ARG A 285 1.06 -20.38 8.39
C ARG A 285 0.76 -19.48 7.20
N HIS A 286 1.29 -18.29 7.19
CA HIS A 286 1.05 -17.30 6.15
C HIS A 286 2.30 -16.39 6.02
N PRO A 287 3.39 -16.92 5.44
CA PRO A 287 4.64 -16.18 5.34
C PRO A 287 4.61 -15.11 4.26
N ASN A 288 5.44 -14.08 4.42
CA ASN A 288 5.75 -13.12 3.37
C ASN A 288 7.25 -12.80 3.37
N ALA A 289 7.96 -13.28 2.38
CA ALA A 289 9.41 -13.08 2.26
C ALA A 289 9.78 -11.82 1.46
N ILE A 290 8.85 -11.21 0.74
CA ILE A 290 9.14 -10.14 -0.21
C ILE A 290 9.95 -8.98 0.35
N PRO A 291 9.60 -8.39 1.52
CA PRO A 291 10.31 -7.21 1.95
C PRO A 291 11.83 -7.40 2.05
N ALA A 292 12.25 -8.62 2.36
CA ALA A 292 13.68 -8.95 2.47
C ALA A 292 14.27 -9.41 1.13
N THR A 293 13.55 -10.26 0.39
CA THR A 293 14.10 -10.88 -0.83
C THR A 293 14.30 -9.92 -1.98
N ASP A 294 13.35 -9.02 -2.24
CA ASP A 294 13.42 -8.11 -3.39
C ASP A 294 14.49 -7.03 -3.24
N TYR A 295 14.75 -6.60 -2.01
CA TYR A 295 15.67 -5.50 -1.73
C TYR A 295 17.09 -5.94 -1.40
N LEU A 296 17.29 -7.19 -0.98
CA LEU A 296 18.62 -7.68 -0.65
C LEU A 296 19.33 -8.24 -1.87
N LEU A 297 20.64 -8.09 -1.88
CA LEU A 297 21.53 -8.62 -2.90
C LEU A 297 21.45 -10.16 -2.98
N GLU A 298 21.71 -10.71 -4.16
CA GLU A 298 21.76 -12.16 -4.36
C GLU A 298 22.76 -12.84 -3.43
N MET A 299 23.93 -12.23 -3.21
CA MET A 299 24.94 -12.74 -2.26
C MET A 299 24.44 -12.80 -0.82
N ALA A 300 23.42 -12.02 -0.47
CA ALA A 300 22.77 -12.03 0.85
C ALA A 300 21.55 -12.97 0.89
N GLY A 301 21.31 -13.76 -0.15
CA GLY A 301 20.17 -14.65 -0.30
C GLY A 301 18.90 -13.95 -0.80
N GLY A 302 18.99 -12.69 -1.22
CA GLY A 302 17.91 -11.94 -1.87
C GLY A 302 17.85 -12.16 -3.37
N TRP A 303 17.06 -11.32 -4.04
CA TRP A 303 16.92 -11.31 -5.51
C TRP A 303 17.52 -10.05 -6.15
N GLY A 304 17.78 -9.03 -5.35
CA GLY A 304 18.39 -7.78 -5.80
C GLY A 304 17.55 -6.99 -6.81
N ASP A 305 16.24 -7.25 -6.87
CA ASP A 305 15.38 -6.71 -7.93
C ASP A 305 15.11 -5.21 -7.80
N THR A 306 15.10 -4.71 -6.57
CA THR A 306 14.69 -3.34 -6.24
C THR A 306 15.74 -2.63 -5.41
N GLN A 307 16.13 -1.44 -5.84
CA GLN A 307 17.14 -0.60 -5.22
C GLN A 307 16.64 0.85 -5.09
N GLY A 308 17.34 1.69 -4.34
CA GLY A 308 17.01 3.10 -4.24
C GLY A 308 17.40 3.88 -5.49
N GLU A 309 16.62 4.88 -5.86
CA GLU A 309 17.02 5.82 -6.90
C GLU A 309 18.11 6.76 -6.40
N ILE A 310 19.11 7.03 -7.25
CA ILE A 310 20.33 7.75 -6.86
C ILE A 310 20.02 9.21 -6.49
N LYS A 311 19.17 9.87 -7.31
CA LYS A 311 18.76 11.26 -7.03
C LYS A 311 18.10 11.38 -5.66
N PHE A 312 17.09 10.55 -5.38
CA PHE A 312 16.35 10.59 -4.14
C PHE A 312 17.25 10.30 -2.92
N TRP A 313 18.14 9.28 -3.04
CA TRP A 313 19.13 8.97 -2.01
C TRP A 313 20.07 10.16 -1.75
N LYS A 314 20.51 10.86 -2.81
CA LYS A 314 21.40 12.02 -2.70
C LYS A 314 20.71 13.19 -2.00
N GLU A 315 19.46 13.45 -2.32
CA GLU A 315 18.64 14.53 -1.76
C GLU A 315 18.07 14.18 -0.38
N PHE A 316 18.15 12.92 0.03
CA PHE A 316 17.68 12.47 1.34
C PHE A 316 18.54 13.08 2.45
N PRO A 317 17.96 13.78 3.46
CA PRO A 317 18.71 14.41 4.53
C PRO A 317 19.60 13.43 5.29
N GLU A 318 20.84 13.84 5.52
CA GLU A 318 21.78 13.06 6.33
C GLU A 318 21.29 12.95 7.78
N GLY A 319 21.50 11.80 8.41
CA GLY A 319 21.10 11.56 9.78
C GLY A 319 20.59 10.15 10.05
N PRO A 320 20.07 9.90 11.27
CA PRO A 320 19.62 8.57 11.69
C PRO A 320 18.55 7.95 10.79
N ARG A 321 17.63 8.76 10.24
CA ARG A 321 16.61 8.25 9.31
C ARG A 321 17.22 7.72 8.03
N LYS A 322 18.17 8.43 7.40
CA LYS A 322 18.84 7.97 6.18
C LYS A 322 19.61 6.68 6.42
N THR A 323 20.37 6.60 7.51
CA THR A 323 21.15 5.41 7.87
C THR A 323 20.29 4.21 8.29
N ALA A 324 19.04 4.44 8.72
CA ALA A 324 18.07 3.38 8.97
C ALA A 324 17.29 2.98 7.71
N THR A 325 17.24 3.82 6.69
CA THR A 325 16.59 3.54 5.41
C THR A 325 17.51 2.79 4.45
N TYR A 326 18.74 3.28 4.29
CA TYR A 326 19.74 2.72 3.38
C TYR A 326 20.94 2.20 4.14
N PHE A 327 21.61 1.20 3.57
CA PHE A 327 22.92 0.79 4.09
C PHE A 327 23.93 1.91 3.89
N PRO A 328 24.52 2.44 4.98
CA PRO A 328 25.54 3.46 4.85
C PRO A 328 26.81 2.91 4.18
N LYS A 329 27.14 1.65 4.42
CA LYS A 329 28.17 0.87 3.75
C LYS A 329 27.74 -0.59 3.66
N LEU A 330 28.31 -1.31 2.72
CA LEU A 330 28.04 -2.73 2.47
C LEU A 330 29.29 -3.55 2.73
N MET A 331 29.15 -4.65 3.48
CA MET A 331 30.21 -5.64 3.59
C MET A 331 30.14 -6.57 2.39
N LEU A 332 31.08 -6.39 1.46
CA LEU A 332 31.13 -7.15 0.21
C LEU A 332 32.47 -7.90 0.14
N ASN A 333 32.41 -9.24 0.11
CA ASN A 333 33.59 -10.08 0.07
C ASN A 333 34.62 -9.77 1.19
N GLY A 334 34.11 -9.53 2.42
CA GLY A 334 34.95 -9.22 3.59
C GLY A 334 35.51 -7.79 3.61
N THR A 335 35.11 -6.93 2.68
CA THR A 335 35.52 -5.53 2.63
C THR A 335 34.31 -4.61 2.78
N LEU A 336 34.42 -3.64 3.68
CA LEU A 336 33.40 -2.61 3.88
C LEU A 336 33.50 -1.54 2.82
N GLN A 337 32.46 -1.40 1.97
CA GLN A 337 32.46 -0.55 0.79
C GLN A 337 31.21 0.32 0.71
N ASP A 338 31.33 1.46 0.06
CA ASP A 338 30.18 2.25 -0.36
C ASP A 338 29.42 1.53 -1.51
N TRP A 339 28.11 1.77 -1.68
CA TRP A 339 27.38 1.16 -2.79
C TRP A 339 27.93 1.58 -4.18
N TRP A 340 28.65 2.70 -4.26
CA TRP A 340 29.29 3.20 -5.49
C TRP A 340 30.77 2.78 -5.62
N TYR A 341 31.18 1.73 -4.94
CA TYR A 341 32.57 1.27 -4.93
C TYR A 341 33.18 1.12 -6.34
N ASP A 342 34.49 1.32 -6.45
CA ASP A 342 35.20 1.37 -7.72
C ASP A 342 35.61 -0.04 -8.17
N THR A 343 34.78 -0.66 -9.01
CA THR A 343 35.08 -1.91 -9.72
C THR A 343 34.53 -1.79 -11.14
N ASP A 344 34.90 -2.73 -12.01
CA ASP A 344 34.33 -2.82 -13.34
C ASP A 344 32.78 -2.79 -13.26
N PRO A 345 32.12 -1.80 -13.89
CA PRO A 345 30.66 -1.70 -13.87
C PRO A 345 29.93 -2.95 -14.35
N ALA A 346 30.55 -3.75 -15.24
CA ALA A 346 29.96 -4.99 -15.75
C ALA A 346 29.95 -6.13 -14.74
N SER A 347 30.82 -6.07 -13.73
CA SER A 347 30.93 -7.10 -12.68
C SER A 347 30.31 -6.67 -11.34
N ARG A 348 29.73 -5.47 -11.28
CA ARG A 348 29.15 -4.94 -10.04
C ARG A 348 27.76 -5.50 -9.82
N GLU A 349 27.56 -6.17 -8.70
CA GLU A 349 26.22 -6.58 -8.23
C GLU A 349 25.44 -5.36 -7.70
N VAL A 350 26.12 -4.42 -7.02
CA VAL A 350 25.50 -3.22 -6.46
C VAL A 350 25.67 -2.06 -7.42
N VAL A 351 24.58 -1.51 -7.91
CA VAL A 351 24.58 -0.43 -8.90
C VAL A 351 23.86 0.83 -8.45
N ALA A 352 23.15 0.75 -7.32
CA ALA A 352 22.37 1.82 -6.72
C ALA A 352 22.31 1.66 -5.19
N PRO A 353 21.76 2.64 -4.41
CA PRO A 353 21.59 2.54 -2.97
C PRO A 353 20.71 1.35 -2.57
N ILE A 354 21.12 0.60 -1.54
CA ILE A 354 20.40 -0.58 -1.06
C ILE A 354 19.61 -0.24 0.20
N PHE A 355 18.34 -0.63 0.23
CA PHE A 355 17.47 -0.42 1.39
C PHE A 355 17.82 -1.36 2.55
N MET A 356 18.08 -0.80 3.72
CA MET A 356 18.32 -1.55 4.95
C MET A 356 17.03 -1.85 5.71
N LYS A 357 16.04 -0.97 5.65
CA LYS A 357 14.81 -1.05 6.44
C LYS A 357 13.97 -2.30 6.19
N THR A 358 14.17 -2.97 5.06
CA THR A 358 13.44 -4.17 4.66
C THR A 358 14.02 -5.46 5.24
N VAL A 359 15.23 -5.41 5.79
CA VAL A 359 15.92 -6.56 6.38
C VAL A 359 15.12 -7.13 7.56
N GLU A 360 14.89 -8.44 7.55
CA GLU A 360 14.23 -9.18 8.64
C GLU A 360 15.26 -9.69 9.65
N SER A 361 16.00 -8.76 10.24
CA SER A 361 16.99 -9.03 11.29
C SER A 361 17.10 -7.81 12.19
N ASP A 362 17.40 -8.01 13.47
CA ASP A 362 17.73 -6.93 14.41
C ASP A 362 19.19 -6.47 14.29
N VAL A 363 20.03 -7.26 13.61
CA VAL A 363 21.40 -6.88 13.29
C VAL A 363 21.40 -6.07 12.00
N ARG A 364 21.55 -4.75 12.13
CA ARG A 364 21.51 -3.79 11.01
C ARG A 364 22.73 -2.89 11.08
N GLY A 365 23.24 -2.52 9.92
CA GLY A 365 24.35 -1.58 9.80
C GLY A 365 25.53 -2.14 9.01
N ALA A 366 26.62 -1.38 9.02
CA ALA A 366 27.82 -1.66 8.24
C ALA A 366 28.52 -2.99 8.63
N GLU A 367 28.29 -3.48 9.84
CA GLU A 367 28.91 -4.73 10.34
C GLU A 367 28.10 -5.99 9.97
N TYR A 368 26.94 -5.80 9.34
CA TYR A 368 26.08 -6.93 8.96
C TYR A 368 26.74 -7.75 7.85
N ASP A 369 26.93 -9.04 8.10
CA ASP A 369 27.44 -9.98 7.10
C ASP A 369 26.30 -10.43 6.15
N TYR A 370 26.22 -9.78 5.00
CA TYR A 370 25.22 -10.07 3.96
C TYR A 370 25.36 -11.43 3.33
N THR A 371 26.53 -12.06 3.44
CA THR A 371 26.78 -13.38 2.87
C THR A 371 26.20 -14.52 3.73
N SER A 372 25.74 -14.19 4.95
CA SER A 372 25.23 -15.19 5.90
C SER A 372 23.86 -15.80 5.52
N GLY A 373 23.14 -15.21 4.59
CA GLY A 373 21.78 -15.63 4.18
C GLY A 373 20.70 -15.46 5.26
N LYS A 374 21.04 -14.95 6.44
CA LYS A 374 20.11 -14.80 7.58
C LYS A 374 19.19 -13.58 7.47
N ALA A 375 19.55 -12.62 6.66
CA ALA A 375 18.79 -11.40 6.45
C ALA A 375 17.55 -11.58 5.56
N CYS A 376 17.49 -12.69 4.85
CA CYS A 376 16.51 -12.95 3.81
C CYS A 376 15.88 -14.34 3.98
N PRO A 377 14.99 -14.53 4.97
CA PRO A 377 14.29 -15.80 5.11
C PRO A 377 13.26 -15.95 3.98
N SER A 378 13.22 -17.14 3.36
CA SER A 378 12.21 -17.49 2.35
C SER A 378 10.78 -17.56 2.90
N ASN A 379 10.63 -17.56 4.23
CA ASN A 379 9.36 -17.58 4.96
C ASN A 379 9.30 -16.43 5.96
N GLY A 380 9.52 -15.20 5.50
CA GLY A 380 9.49 -14.00 6.34
C GLY A 380 8.13 -13.73 6.99
N GLU A 381 8.14 -12.96 8.07
CA GLU A 381 6.93 -12.56 8.80
C GLU A 381 6.88 -11.05 9.11
N LYS A 382 7.67 -10.27 8.37
CA LYS A 382 7.68 -8.83 8.53
C LYS A 382 6.32 -8.23 8.19
N THR A 383 5.80 -7.41 9.10
CA THR A 383 4.52 -6.73 8.92
C THR A 383 4.62 -5.68 7.82
N VAL A 384 3.68 -5.70 6.89
CA VAL A 384 3.50 -4.62 5.91
C VAL A 384 2.85 -3.43 6.61
N GLN A 385 3.56 -2.30 6.62
CA GLN A 385 3.13 -1.06 7.30
C GLN A 385 2.30 -0.22 6.33
N VAL A 386 0.98 -0.31 6.45
CA VAL A 386 0.06 0.37 5.51
C VAL A 386 -0.09 1.85 5.84
N ILE A 387 -0.38 2.17 7.11
CA ILE A 387 -0.50 3.55 7.59
C ILE A 387 0.19 3.68 8.94
N ARG A 388 1.10 4.64 9.05
CA ARG A 388 1.79 5.01 10.29
C ARG A 388 1.38 6.39 10.78
N PHE A 389 1.47 6.65 12.08
CA PHE A 389 1.14 7.93 12.68
C PHE A 389 1.99 9.09 12.14
N SER A 390 3.28 8.83 11.84
CA SER A 390 4.15 9.82 11.20
C SER A 390 3.62 10.31 9.85
N GLN A 391 2.98 9.44 9.05
CA GLN A 391 2.36 9.82 7.79
C GLN A 391 1.17 10.75 8.03
N VAL A 392 0.33 10.48 9.04
CA VAL A 392 -0.81 11.34 9.39
C VAL A 392 -0.36 12.73 9.79
N LEU A 393 0.75 12.84 10.54
CA LEU A 393 1.36 14.12 10.91
C LEU A 393 1.81 14.92 9.67
N CYS A 394 2.48 14.24 8.72
CA CYS A 394 2.89 14.87 7.46
C CYS A 394 1.68 15.29 6.61
N TRP A 395 0.67 14.43 6.47
CA TRP A 395 -0.54 14.75 5.68
C TRP A 395 -1.31 15.92 6.26
N TYR A 396 -1.40 16.02 7.60
CA TYR A 396 -1.99 17.17 8.27
C TYR A 396 -1.27 18.47 7.90
N ALA A 397 0.05 18.51 8.07
CA ALA A 397 0.85 19.69 7.79
C ALA A 397 0.78 20.08 6.29
N GLU A 398 0.87 19.10 5.39
CA GLU A 398 0.75 19.34 3.95
C GLU A 398 -0.63 19.89 3.58
N ALA A 399 -1.71 19.28 4.09
CA ALA A 399 -3.07 19.67 3.79
C ALA A 399 -3.38 21.09 4.31
N VAL A 400 -2.89 21.45 5.51
CA VAL A 400 -2.98 22.81 6.06
C VAL A 400 -2.26 23.80 5.13
N GLY A 401 -1.01 23.51 4.74
CA GLY A 401 -0.24 24.37 3.83
C GLY A 401 -0.95 24.54 2.47
N ARG A 402 -1.40 23.45 1.85
CA ARG A 402 -2.11 23.51 0.56
C ARG A 402 -3.49 24.16 0.64
N SER A 403 -4.08 24.27 1.82
CA SER A 403 -5.29 25.07 2.04
C SER A 403 -4.98 26.57 2.25
N GLY A 404 -3.73 27.00 2.04
CA GLY A 404 -3.29 28.39 2.14
C GLY A 404 -3.07 28.87 3.59
N LYS A 405 -2.81 27.96 4.53
CA LYS A 405 -2.67 28.26 5.96
C LYS A 405 -1.33 27.79 6.51
N VAL A 406 -0.88 28.42 7.59
CA VAL A 406 0.20 27.94 8.46
C VAL A 406 -0.30 28.05 9.90
N THR A 407 -0.36 26.91 10.61
CA THR A 407 -0.79 26.88 12.00
C THR A 407 0.32 26.33 12.89
N ALA A 408 0.31 26.68 14.17
CA ALA A 408 1.29 26.19 15.13
C ALA A 408 1.21 24.66 15.26
N GLU A 409 0.00 24.09 15.21
CA GLU A 409 -0.25 22.65 15.29
C GLU A 409 0.31 21.90 14.07
N ALA A 410 0.20 22.48 12.86
CA ALA A 410 0.74 21.89 11.64
C ALA A 410 2.28 21.89 11.65
N VAL A 411 2.87 22.99 12.12
CA VAL A 411 4.31 23.12 12.31
C VAL A 411 4.82 22.17 13.39
N ASP A 412 4.12 22.03 14.52
CA ASP A 412 4.45 21.07 15.57
C ASP A 412 4.40 19.62 15.05
N ALA A 413 3.33 19.27 14.35
CA ALA A 413 3.18 17.94 13.75
C ALA A 413 4.38 17.59 12.85
N LEU A 414 4.81 18.52 12.02
CA LEU A 414 5.94 18.31 11.11
C LEU A 414 7.28 18.26 11.87
N ASN A 415 7.48 19.13 12.87
CA ASN A 415 8.67 19.11 13.72
C ASN A 415 8.78 17.81 14.52
N ARG A 416 7.69 17.22 14.99
CA ARG A 416 7.71 15.92 15.67
C ARG A 416 8.29 14.82 14.77
N VAL A 417 7.92 14.78 13.49
CA VAL A 417 8.47 13.84 12.52
C VAL A 417 9.95 14.12 12.27
N ARG A 418 10.30 15.40 12.06
CA ARG A 418 11.68 15.81 11.79
C ARG A 418 12.61 15.53 12.96
N ASN A 419 12.24 15.92 14.17
CA ASN A 419 13.03 15.70 15.38
C ASN A 419 13.32 14.21 15.60
N ARG A 420 12.31 13.33 15.37
CA ARG A 420 12.52 11.89 15.42
C ARG A 420 13.49 11.42 14.31
N ALA A 421 13.38 11.96 13.10
CA ALA A 421 14.27 11.62 11.99
C ALA A 421 15.73 12.02 12.26
N ASP A 422 15.95 13.15 12.91
CA ASP A 422 17.26 13.68 13.27
C ASP A 422 17.82 13.03 14.56
N GLY A 423 16.96 12.37 15.34
CA GLY A 423 17.32 11.86 16.67
C GLY A 423 17.60 12.96 17.71
N ALA A 424 17.15 14.18 17.44
CA ALA A 424 17.37 15.36 18.28
C ALA A 424 16.25 16.39 18.04
N VAL A 425 15.98 17.24 19.02
CA VAL A 425 15.05 18.37 18.87
C VAL A 425 15.77 19.48 18.10
N THR A 426 15.39 19.64 16.84
CA THR A 426 15.93 20.66 15.93
C THR A 426 14.94 21.78 15.66
N ASP A 427 13.62 21.50 15.76
CA ASP A 427 12.49 22.40 15.47
C ASP A 427 12.74 23.21 14.19
N MET A 428 13.09 22.48 13.14
CA MET A 428 13.54 23.02 11.86
C MET A 428 12.49 23.91 11.17
N TYR A 429 11.22 23.61 11.41
CA TYR A 429 10.09 24.31 10.78
C TYR A 429 9.49 25.34 11.75
N SER A 430 8.98 26.44 11.20
CA SER A 430 8.42 27.53 11.99
C SER A 430 7.16 28.13 11.35
N THR A 431 6.37 28.83 12.13
CA THR A 431 5.17 29.55 11.65
C THR A 431 5.50 30.76 10.77
N ALA A 432 6.78 31.08 10.56
CA ALA A 432 7.22 32.12 9.63
C ALA A 432 7.28 31.64 8.17
N MET A 433 7.13 30.34 7.92
CA MET A 433 7.05 29.76 6.58
C MET A 433 5.79 30.26 5.84
N SER A 434 5.87 30.31 4.52
CA SER A 434 4.66 30.44 3.71
C SER A 434 3.86 29.12 3.68
N PRO A 435 2.57 29.18 3.33
CA PRO A 435 1.77 27.96 3.17
C PRO A 435 2.38 26.98 2.17
N GLU A 436 2.94 27.45 1.07
CA GLU A 436 3.58 26.65 0.04
C GLU A 436 4.86 25.97 0.58
N GLU A 437 5.68 26.70 1.35
CA GLU A 437 6.88 26.14 1.99
C GLU A 437 6.53 25.06 3.00
N LEU A 438 5.48 25.25 3.81
CA LEU A 438 4.99 24.24 4.75
C LEU A 438 4.50 23.00 4.01
N ALA A 439 3.71 23.18 2.96
CA ALA A 439 3.17 22.08 2.17
C ALA A 439 4.28 21.25 1.50
N GLU A 440 5.28 21.93 0.92
CA GLU A 440 6.39 21.26 0.24
C GLU A 440 7.33 20.58 1.23
N ALA A 441 7.59 21.17 2.39
CA ALA A 441 8.34 20.55 3.46
C ALA A 441 7.66 19.26 3.95
N ALA A 442 6.34 19.30 4.17
CA ALA A 442 5.57 18.14 4.60
C ALA A 442 5.51 17.03 3.53
N TYR A 443 5.36 17.38 2.25
CA TYR A 443 5.44 16.45 1.14
C TYR A 443 6.80 15.73 1.08
N ASN A 444 7.89 16.44 1.33
CA ASN A 444 9.22 15.87 1.34
C ASN A 444 9.46 15.01 2.57
N GLU A 445 9.05 15.47 3.77
CA GLU A 445 9.14 14.66 5.00
C GLU A 445 8.38 13.33 4.85
N HIS A 446 7.17 13.36 4.27
CA HIS A 446 6.42 12.15 3.99
C HIS A 446 7.18 11.24 3.02
N GLY A 447 7.75 11.77 1.95
CA GLY A 447 8.56 11.01 1.01
C GLY A 447 9.74 10.29 1.68
N TRP A 448 10.47 10.97 2.56
CA TRP A 448 11.58 10.38 3.31
C TRP A 448 11.12 9.35 4.35
N GLU A 449 9.94 9.52 4.93
CA GLU A 449 9.34 8.54 5.86
C GLU A 449 8.99 7.22 5.16
N VAL A 450 8.45 7.29 3.94
CA VAL A 450 7.95 6.11 3.22
C VAL A 450 8.92 5.55 2.19
N ALA A 451 10.05 6.20 1.93
CA ALA A 451 11.02 5.81 0.90
C ALA A 451 11.20 4.29 0.77
N GLY A 452 11.05 3.75 -0.42
CA GLY A 452 11.16 2.30 -0.68
C GLY A 452 9.97 1.46 -0.22
N TYR A 453 8.80 2.05 0.08
CA TYR A 453 7.58 1.30 0.42
C TYR A 453 6.65 1.15 -0.80
N TYR A 454 6.97 0.28 -1.75
CA TYR A 454 6.09 0.03 -2.88
C TYR A 454 5.02 -1.05 -2.59
N TRP A 455 5.27 -1.93 -1.63
CA TRP A 455 4.41 -3.06 -1.28
C TRP A 455 3.36 -2.76 -0.20
N SER A 456 3.40 -1.58 0.43
CA SER A 456 2.38 -1.17 1.41
C SER A 456 1.07 -0.69 0.77
N GLY A 457 1.14 -0.27 -0.46
CA GLY A 457 -0.02 -0.07 -1.33
C GLY A 457 -0.89 1.14 -1.08
N PHE A 458 -0.74 1.92 -0.01
CA PHE A 458 -1.69 3.00 0.27
C PHE A 458 -1.13 4.40 -0.03
N ALA A 459 -0.21 4.88 0.76
CA ALA A 459 0.37 6.22 0.61
C ALA A 459 1.88 6.10 0.36
N THR A 460 2.26 5.77 -0.86
CA THR A 460 3.64 5.63 -1.29
C THR A 460 4.17 6.93 -1.89
N ARG A 461 5.49 7.03 -2.05
CA ARG A 461 6.12 8.15 -2.75
C ARG A 461 5.59 8.29 -4.19
N ALA A 462 5.44 7.18 -4.91
CA ALA A 462 4.88 7.19 -6.27
C ALA A 462 3.46 7.79 -6.29
N ARG A 463 2.60 7.43 -5.32
CA ARG A 463 1.24 7.96 -5.25
C ARG A 463 1.19 9.45 -4.87
N ASP A 464 2.14 9.93 -4.05
CA ASP A 464 2.32 11.35 -3.83
C ASP A 464 2.71 12.10 -5.11
N MET A 465 3.61 11.51 -5.89
CA MET A 465 4.00 12.09 -7.18
C MET A 465 2.85 12.08 -8.18
N PHE A 466 2.02 11.02 -8.19
CA PHE A 466 0.81 10.92 -9.00
C PHE A 466 -0.17 12.06 -8.67
N ARG A 467 -0.59 12.21 -7.42
CA ARG A 467 -1.54 13.25 -7.02
C ARG A 467 -1.02 14.67 -7.24
N MET A 468 0.32 14.84 -7.29
CA MET A 468 0.98 16.12 -7.54
C MET A 468 1.41 16.30 -9.01
N TYR A 469 1.06 15.36 -9.90
CA TYR A 469 1.41 15.36 -11.32
C TYR A 469 2.94 15.44 -11.59
N ARG A 470 3.76 14.80 -10.74
CA ARG A 470 5.24 14.92 -10.79
C ARG A 470 5.94 13.81 -11.57
N TYR A 471 5.23 12.84 -12.14
CA TYR A 471 5.87 11.78 -12.96
C TYR A 471 6.57 12.35 -14.20
N LYS A 472 5.96 13.37 -14.84
CA LYS A 472 6.56 14.04 -15.99
C LYS A 472 7.87 14.75 -15.63
N GLU A 473 7.89 15.48 -14.52
CA GLU A 473 9.08 16.17 -14.01
C GLU A 473 10.22 15.18 -13.75
N HIS A 474 9.89 14.05 -13.13
CA HIS A 474 10.84 12.98 -12.87
C HIS A 474 11.39 12.35 -14.16
N PHE A 475 10.51 12.04 -15.13
CA PHE A 475 10.91 11.57 -16.45
C PHE A 475 11.90 12.54 -17.12
N GLU A 476 11.55 13.83 -17.17
CA GLU A 476 12.39 14.87 -17.78
C GLU A 476 13.74 14.99 -17.07
N TYR A 477 13.73 14.92 -15.73
CA TYR A 477 14.97 14.91 -14.96
C TYR A 477 15.87 13.72 -15.32
N ARG A 478 15.34 12.50 -15.37
CA ARG A 478 16.13 11.30 -15.68
C ARG A 478 16.71 11.34 -17.09
N VAL A 479 15.96 11.84 -18.05
CA VAL A 479 16.44 12.03 -19.45
C VAL A 479 17.56 13.08 -19.51
N ALA A 480 17.42 14.17 -18.77
CA ALA A 480 18.41 15.27 -18.79
C ALA A 480 19.67 14.97 -17.96
N ASN A 481 19.61 14.08 -16.97
CA ASN A 481 20.69 13.80 -16.04
C ASN A 481 21.14 12.33 -16.06
N PRO A 482 21.76 11.88 -17.17
CA PRO A 482 22.20 10.49 -17.29
C PRO A 482 23.37 10.11 -16.37
N LEU A 483 24.02 11.10 -15.75
CA LEU A 483 25.12 10.94 -14.80
C LEU A 483 24.88 11.81 -13.58
N ILE A 484 24.97 11.19 -12.39
CA ILE A 484 24.79 11.85 -11.10
C ILE A 484 26.08 11.74 -10.30
N GLU A 485 26.58 12.87 -9.80
CA GLU A 485 27.72 12.88 -8.89
C GLU A 485 27.27 12.40 -7.50
N VAL A 486 27.77 11.24 -7.06
CA VAL A 486 27.41 10.58 -5.79
C VAL A 486 28.39 10.85 -4.67
N ALA A 487 29.64 11.16 -5.02
CA ALA A 487 30.71 11.63 -4.14
C ALA A 487 31.64 12.54 -4.94
N PRO A 488 32.49 13.36 -4.32
CA PRO A 488 33.37 14.28 -5.03
C PRO A 488 34.18 13.60 -6.14
N GLY A 489 33.87 13.97 -7.40
CA GLY A 489 34.49 13.40 -8.61
C GLY A 489 34.01 11.98 -8.98
N VAL A 490 33.04 11.40 -8.27
CA VAL A 490 32.51 10.07 -8.55
C VAL A 490 31.11 10.19 -9.15
N PHE A 491 30.96 9.73 -10.37
CA PHE A 491 29.69 9.80 -11.12
C PHE A 491 29.10 8.41 -11.32
N ARG A 492 27.79 8.28 -11.18
CA ARG A 492 27.03 7.04 -11.43
C ARG A 492 25.82 7.32 -12.32
N LYS A 493 25.41 6.31 -13.08
CA LYS A 493 24.15 6.30 -13.84
C LYS A 493 23.07 5.68 -12.99
N GLU A 494 21.82 6.11 -13.18
CA GLU A 494 20.70 5.30 -12.70
C GLU A 494 20.77 3.88 -13.29
N ALA A 495 20.40 2.90 -12.46
CA ALA A 495 20.57 1.49 -12.78
C ALA A 495 19.85 1.09 -14.08
N VAL A 496 18.64 1.59 -14.26
CA VAL A 496 17.81 1.34 -15.43
C VAL A 496 17.62 2.66 -16.20
N PRO A 497 18.09 2.79 -17.44
CA PRO A 497 17.91 4.00 -18.24
C PRO A 497 16.46 4.12 -18.71
N VAL A 498 15.98 5.35 -18.83
CA VAL A 498 14.74 5.65 -19.55
C VAL A 498 14.91 5.31 -21.04
N THR A 499 14.03 4.49 -21.58
CA THR A 499 14.04 4.08 -23.00
C THR A 499 12.73 4.41 -23.70
N GLY A 500 11.67 4.66 -22.95
CA GLY A 500 10.36 5.08 -23.45
C GLY A 500 10.28 6.59 -23.71
N SER A 501 9.07 7.03 -23.96
CA SER A 501 8.74 8.43 -24.16
C SER A 501 7.61 8.84 -23.24
N TRP A 502 7.58 10.13 -22.88
CA TRP A 502 6.49 10.67 -22.09
C TRP A 502 5.27 10.98 -22.97
N ASN A 503 4.11 10.66 -22.46
CA ASN A 503 2.80 11.21 -22.81
C ASN A 503 1.91 11.13 -21.58
N ASP A 504 0.81 11.88 -21.53
CA ASP A 504 0.00 12.00 -20.32
C ASP A 504 -0.73 10.70 -19.93
N SER A 505 -0.90 9.75 -20.87
CA SER A 505 -1.43 8.41 -20.53
C SER A 505 -0.48 7.62 -19.62
N ARG A 506 0.79 8.02 -19.53
CA ARG A 506 1.78 7.43 -18.60
C ARG A 506 1.53 7.77 -17.14
N MET A 507 0.61 8.67 -16.86
CA MET A 507 0.11 8.87 -15.50
C MET A 507 -0.63 7.65 -14.96
N TYR A 508 -1.15 6.78 -15.85
CA TYR A 508 -1.84 5.54 -15.51
C TYR A 508 -1.13 4.32 -16.08
N ALA A 509 -1.38 3.18 -15.47
CA ALA A 509 -1.07 1.89 -16.06
C ALA A 509 -2.07 1.58 -17.20
N PRO A 510 -1.63 0.86 -18.24
CA PRO A 510 -2.56 0.33 -19.23
C PRO A 510 -3.47 -0.72 -18.59
N TYR A 511 -4.72 -0.82 -19.07
CA TYR A 511 -5.58 -1.93 -18.66
C TYR A 511 -4.98 -3.26 -19.10
N PRO A 512 -5.08 -4.33 -18.26
CA PRO A 512 -4.59 -5.64 -18.66
C PRO A 512 -5.29 -6.15 -19.93
N TYR A 513 -4.49 -6.65 -20.87
CA TYR A 513 -4.98 -7.15 -22.16
C TYR A 513 -6.07 -8.23 -22.01
N THR A 514 -5.97 -9.09 -21.01
CA THR A 514 -6.95 -10.15 -20.75
C THR A 514 -8.34 -9.63 -20.46
N ASP A 515 -8.44 -8.48 -19.81
CA ASP A 515 -9.72 -7.85 -19.45
C ASP A 515 -10.18 -6.94 -20.58
N SER A 516 -9.30 -6.13 -21.16
CA SER A 516 -9.67 -5.25 -22.28
C SER A 516 -10.07 -6.02 -23.54
N ALA A 517 -9.57 -7.25 -23.75
CA ALA A 517 -9.98 -8.10 -24.87
C ALA A 517 -11.42 -8.62 -24.75
N VAL A 518 -11.99 -8.67 -23.54
CA VAL A 518 -13.35 -9.18 -23.31
C VAL A 518 -14.33 -8.07 -22.93
N ASN A 519 -13.86 -6.97 -22.39
CA ASN A 519 -14.69 -5.83 -22.02
C ASN A 519 -14.57 -4.70 -23.07
N PRO A 520 -15.61 -4.46 -23.89
CA PRO A 520 -15.55 -3.46 -24.96
C PRO A 520 -15.50 -2.01 -24.46
N SER A 521 -15.61 -1.78 -23.15
CA SER A 521 -15.53 -0.44 -22.52
C SER A 521 -14.10 -0.03 -22.14
N MET A 522 -13.12 -0.96 -22.18
CA MET A 522 -11.72 -0.77 -21.81
C MET A 522 -10.83 -0.41 -22.99
#